data_bb731ce3040646fac792f568616e2e31
#
_entry.id   bb731ce3040646fac792f568616e2e31
#
_cell.length_a   1.000
_cell.length_b   1.000
_cell.length_c   1.000
_cell.angle_alpha   90.00
_cell.angle_beta   90.00
_cell.angle_gamma   90.00
#
_symmetry.space_group_name_H-M   'P 1'
#
loop_
_entity.id
_entity.type
_entity.pdbx_description
1 polymer ?
#
loop_
_entity_poly.entity_id
_entity_poly.type
_entity_poly.pdbx_seq_one_letter_code
_entity_poly.pdbx_strand_id
1 'polypeptide(L)'
;MKRFILGVSDRFCFVYIKNVLFFEHYGVTEKTLFMSALIISNVLILGGTALAAAIVLYVVSQKFRVEENPKISEIEALLPGANCGACGKAGCHAFAVACANSSADQFKELFCTAGGQEVMDKVAAELGYVAEAREPTVAVLKCNGTCQNAPDKVVYTGMKSCRMAARVSVGRSGCPNGCLRFGDCVRACPFGAIRLDETTGIPVVDENKCTSCGACVRTCPRGLYEIRPKGKNGVRVYVACSNTQKGALARKNCKAACIACMKCAKICPVVRIENNLSYIPPVVSADKFGTRLAEACPTGAIIRTGGKTSTEAENEQ
;
A
#
# COMPACT_ATOMS: atom_id res chain seq x y z
N MET A 1 -5.69 8.93 -69.14
CA MET A 1 -5.94 9.28 -67.75
C MET A 1 -4.94 10.38 -67.28
N LYS A 2 -4.91 11.53 -67.98
CA LYS A 2 -3.98 12.66 -67.73
C LYS A 2 -4.70 13.99 -68.11
N ARG A 3 -5.82 14.34 -67.48
CA ARG A 3 -6.51 15.62 -67.74
C ARG A 3 -7.37 16.12 -66.56
N PHE A 4 -7.07 15.75 -65.31
CA PHE A 4 -7.95 16.19 -64.19
C PHE A 4 -7.18 16.82 -63.00
N ILE A 5 -5.89 17.11 -63.08
CA ILE A 5 -5.07 17.64 -61.97
C ILE A 5 -4.66 19.12 -62.14
N LEU A 6 -4.93 19.74 -63.29
CA LEU A 6 -4.49 21.11 -63.60
C LEU A 6 -5.54 22.23 -63.26
N GLY A 7 -6.73 21.89 -62.77
CA GLY A 7 -7.79 22.84 -62.54
C GLY A 7 -7.91 23.41 -61.09
N VAL A 8 -7.23 22.83 -60.10
CA VAL A 8 -7.40 23.24 -58.69
C VAL A 8 -6.26 24.15 -58.20
N SER A 9 -5.10 24.08 -58.85
CA SER A 9 -3.94 24.90 -58.47
C SER A 9 -4.11 26.39 -58.82
N ASP A 10 -4.74 26.72 -59.94
CA ASP A 10 -4.82 28.12 -60.40
C ASP A 10 -5.87 28.95 -59.63
N ARG A 11 -6.94 28.34 -59.09
CA ARG A 11 -7.90 29.08 -58.27
C ARG A 11 -7.39 29.41 -56.87
N PHE A 12 -6.57 28.57 -56.27
CA PHE A 12 -5.95 28.87 -54.97
C PHE A 12 -4.86 29.91 -55.10
N CYS A 13 -4.07 29.87 -56.13
CA CYS A 13 -3.02 30.88 -56.39
C CYS A 13 -3.64 32.26 -56.65
N PHE A 14 -4.75 32.35 -57.40
CA PHE A 14 -5.41 33.62 -57.74
C PHE A 14 -6.12 34.29 -56.52
N VAL A 15 -6.65 33.48 -55.62
CA VAL A 15 -7.28 33.98 -54.37
C VAL A 15 -6.19 34.43 -53.38
N TYR A 16 -5.05 33.71 -53.32
CA TYR A 16 -3.93 34.09 -52.47
C TYR A 16 -3.25 35.36 -52.94
N ILE A 17 -3.02 35.52 -54.24
CA ILE A 17 -2.42 36.73 -54.85
C ILE A 17 -3.38 37.94 -54.73
N LYS A 18 -4.69 37.74 -54.88
CA LYS A 18 -5.66 38.85 -54.69
C LYS A 18 -5.75 39.31 -53.25
N ASN A 19 -5.66 38.42 -52.29
CA ASN A 19 -5.61 38.78 -50.88
C ASN A 19 -4.28 39.44 -50.49
N VAL A 20 -3.17 39.01 -51.04
CA VAL A 20 -1.84 39.60 -50.78
C VAL A 20 -1.76 41.02 -51.41
N LEU A 21 -2.26 41.22 -52.64
CA LEU A 21 -2.27 42.53 -53.29
C LEU A 21 -3.31 43.49 -52.69
N PHE A 22 -4.39 43.01 -52.12
CA PHE A 22 -5.33 43.85 -51.38
C PHE A 22 -4.74 44.34 -50.04
N PHE A 23 -3.75 43.62 -49.51
CA PHE A 23 -3.06 43.96 -48.28
C PHE A 23 -1.96 45.06 -48.47
N GLU A 24 -1.45 45.26 -49.69
CA GLU A 24 -0.39 46.27 -49.95
C GLU A 24 -0.93 47.65 -50.16
N HIS A 25 -2.23 47.88 -50.39
CA HIS A 25 -2.80 49.19 -50.71
C HIS A 25 -3.36 49.97 -49.52
N TYR A 26 -3.45 49.34 -48.33
CA TYR A 26 -3.76 50.07 -47.09
C TYR A 26 -2.48 50.39 -46.35
N GLY A 27 -2.23 51.71 -46.22
CA GLY A 27 -1.03 52.22 -45.61
C GLY A 27 -0.69 51.58 -44.24
N VAL A 28 0.61 51.39 -44.00
CA VAL A 28 1.17 50.73 -42.79
C VAL A 28 0.62 51.31 -41.50
N THR A 29 0.17 52.58 -41.48
CA THR A 29 -0.38 53.25 -40.31
C THR A 29 -1.79 52.79 -39.94
N GLU A 30 -2.68 52.51 -40.90
CA GLU A 30 -4.05 52.00 -40.60
C GLU A 30 -4.02 50.54 -40.14
N LYS A 31 -3.13 49.69 -40.71
CA LYS A 31 -2.98 48.28 -40.29
C LYS A 31 -2.46 48.16 -38.86
N THR A 32 -1.51 49.01 -38.48
CA THR A 32 -0.99 48.98 -37.10
C THR A 32 -2.03 49.47 -36.11
N LEU A 33 -2.84 50.48 -36.46
CA LEU A 33 -3.92 50.98 -35.60
C LEU A 33 -5.04 49.93 -35.43
N PHE A 34 -5.43 49.20 -36.49
CA PHE A 34 -6.43 48.15 -36.45
C PHE A 34 -5.95 46.92 -35.68
N MET A 35 -4.69 46.53 -35.88
CA MET A 35 -4.07 45.43 -35.11
C MET A 35 -3.96 45.75 -33.62
N SER A 36 -3.58 46.99 -33.29
CA SER A 36 -3.49 47.41 -31.89
C SER A 36 -4.89 47.48 -31.23
N ALA A 37 -5.90 47.93 -31.93
CA ALA A 37 -7.28 47.96 -31.44
C ALA A 37 -7.82 46.53 -31.20
N LEU A 38 -7.54 45.57 -32.10
CA LEU A 38 -7.89 44.16 -31.94
C LEU A 38 -7.18 43.52 -30.75
N ILE A 39 -5.90 43.80 -30.58
CA ILE A 39 -5.12 43.29 -29.43
C ILE A 39 -5.67 43.85 -28.12
N ILE A 40 -5.90 45.15 -28.06
CA ILE A 40 -6.46 45.83 -26.88
C ILE A 40 -7.84 45.27 -26.54
N SER A 41 -8.73 45.10 -27.55
CA SER A 41 -10.07 44.57 -27.33
C SER A 41 -10.03 43.13 -26.81
N ASN A 42 -9.18 42.28 -27.37
CA ASN A 42 -9.00 40.89 -26.88
C ASN A 42 -8.43 40.87 -25.47
N VAL A 43 -7.46 41.70 -25.13
CA VAL A 43 -6.90 41.82 -23.78
C VAL A 43 -7.95 42.29 -22.78
N LEU A 44 -8.77 43.26 -23.16
CA LEU A 44 -9.86 43.75 -22.31
C LEU A 44 -10.95 42.71 -22.09
N ILE A 45 -11.34 41.96 -23.13
CA ILE A 45 -12.35 40.88 -23.01
C ILE A 45 -11.82 39.75 -22.16
N LEU A 46 -10.63 39.24 -22.46
CA LEU A 46 -10.02 38.13 -21.71
C LEU A 46 -9.67 38.54 -20.27
N GLY A 47 -9.11 39.74 -20.09
CA GLY A 47 -8.82 40.28 -18.76
C GLY A 47 -10.09 40.54 -17.95
N GLY A 48 -11.12 41.11 -18.59
CA GLY A 48 -12.41 41.36 -17.94
C GLY A 48 -13.12 40.08 -17.53
N THR A 49 -13.12 39.06 -18.39
CA THR A 49 -13.71 37.72 -18.04
C THR A 49 -12.91 37.04 -16.95
N ALA A 50 -11.59 37.10 -16.98
CA ALA A 50 -10.73 36.54 -15.93
C ALA A 50 -10.95 37.23 -14.58
N LEU A 51 -11.04 38.55 -14.58
CA LEU A 51 -11.32 39.34 -13.38
C LEU A 51 -12.71 39.03 -12.80
N ALA A 52 -13.73 38.97 -13.65
CA ALA A 52 -15.08 38.59 -13.22
C ALA A 52 -15.13 37.19 -12.62
N ALA A 53 -14.49 36.23 -13.26
CA ALA A 53 -14.37 34.88 -12.74
C ALA A 53 -13.62 34.84 -11.39
N ALA A 54 -12.53 35.58 -11.25
CA ALA A 54 -11.79 35.69 -9.99
C ALA A 54 -12.63 36.29 -8.86
N ILE A 55 -13.41 37.32 -9.12
CA ILE A 55 -14.32 37.94 -8.15
C ILE A 55 -15.40 36.95 -7.73
N VAL A 56 -16.02 36.22 -8.67
CA VAL A 56 -17.05 35.22 -8.39
C VAL A 56 -16.45 34.10 -7.51
N LEU A 57 -15.29 33.55 -7.90
CA LEU A 57 -14.60 32.53 -7.11
C LEU A 57 -14.23 33.05 -5.71
N TYR A 58 -13.77 34.28 -5.60
CA TYR A 58 -13.46 34.90 -4.30
C TYR A 58 -14.70 34.98 -3.41
N VAL A 59 -15.82 35.50 -3.93
CA VAL A 59 -17.08 35.62 -3.19
C VAL A 59 -17.60 34.23 -2.78
N VAL A 60 -17.56 33.26 -3.70
CA VAL A 60 -17.96 31.87 -3.42
C VAL A 60 -17.05 31.28 -2.34
N SER A 61 -15.73 31.44 -2.43
CA SER A 61 -14.81 30.93 -1.42
C SER A 61 -15.02 31.52 -0.04
N GLN A 62 -15.35 32.81 0.05
CA GLN A 62 -15.69 33.45 1.32
C GLN A 62 -17.03 32.96 1.91
N LYS A 63 -18.04 32.82 1.04
CA LYS A 63 -19.38 32.38 1.48
C LYS A 63 -19.43 30.89 1.90
N PHE A 64 -18.60 30.06 1.27
CA PHE A 64 -18.51 28.62 1.53
C PHE A 64 -17.27 28.25 2.35
N ARG A 65 -16.63 29.22 3.00
CA ARG A 65 -15.53 28.95 3.92
C ARG A 65 -16.06 28.09 5.09
N VAL A 66 -15.65 26.83 5.12
CA VAL A 66 -15.89 25.93 6.25
C VAL A 66 -14.92 26.33 7.34
N GLU A 67 -15.43 26.81 8.47
CA GLU A 67 -14.61 27.00 9.67
C GLU A 67 -14.39 25.64 10.30
N GLU A 68 -13.23 25.07 10.05
CA GLU A 68 -12.83 23.83 10.71
C GLU A 68 -12.39 24.15 12.16
N ASN A 69 -12.68 23.23 13.05
CA ASN A 69 -12.25 23.33 14.45
C ASN A 69 -10.69 23.37 14.46
N PRO A 70 -10.03 24.40 15.04
CA PRO A 70 -8.59 24.53 15.06
C PRO A 70 -7.89 23.30 15.65
N LYS A 71 -8.53 22.58 16.58
CA LYS A 71 -8.03 21.32 17.12
C LYS A 71 -7.78 20.24 16.07
N ILE A 72 -8.53 20.27 14.93
CA ILE A 72 -8.32 19.30 13.85
C ILE A 72 -6.92 19.46 13.27
N SER A 73 -6.51 20.71 12.98
CA SER A 73 -5.18 21.02 12.44
C SER A 73 -4.05 20.66 13.43
N GLU A 74 -4.28 20.88 14.73
CA GLU A 74 -3.33 20.53 15.79
C GLU A 74 -3.15 19.01 15.87
N ILE A 75 -4.24 18.26 15.87
CA ILE A 75 -4.21 16.78 15.87
C ILE A 75 -3.56 16.26 14.57
N GLU A 76 -3.91 16.83 13.41
CA GLU A 76 -3.35 16.41 12.14
C GLU A 76 -1.82 16.61 12.11
N ALA A 77 -1.30 17.68 12.70
CA ALA A 77 0.14 17.93 12.81
C ALA A 77 0.88 16.89 13.68
N LEU A 78 0.20 16.26 14.64
CA LEU A 78 0.76 15.18 15.46
C LEU A 78 0.78 13.82 14.72
N LEU A 79 -0.02 13.67 13.67
CA LEU A 79 -0.12 12.41 12.92
C LEU A 79 1.04 12.27 11.92
N PRO A 80 1.44 11.04 11.57
CA PRO A 80 2.58 10.79 10.68
C PRO A 80 2.36 11.19 9.22
N GLY A 81 1.21 11.71 8.82
CA GLY A 81 0.92 12.19 7.46
C GLY A 81 0.92 11.11 6.35
N ALA A 82 1.07 9.85 6.70
CA ALA A 82 1.24 8.75 5.75
C ALA A 82 -0.02 8.41 4.94
N ASN A 83 -1.20 8.91 5.34
CA ASN A 83 -2.49 8.66 4.69
C ASN A 83 -2.76 7.19 4.33
N CYS A 84 -2.23 6.26 5.13
CA CYS A 84 -2.22 4.81 4.83
C CYS A 84 -3.59 4.13 4.97
N GLY A 85 -4.59 4.78 5.59
CA GLY A 85 -5.94 4.27 5.78
C GLY A 85 -6.05 3.07 6.75
N ALA A 86 -5.00 2.73 7.49
CA ALA A 86 -4.98 1.58 8.41
C ALA A 86 -5.91 1.73 9.61
N CYS A 87 -6.16 2.98 10.04
CA CYS A 87 -7.11 3.33 11.08
C CYS A 87 -8.59 3.25 10.63
N GLY A 88 -8.86 2.82 9.39
CA GLY A 88 -10.20 2.75 8.82
C GLY A 88 -10.76 4.10 8.35
N LYS A 89 -9.97 5.17 8.38
CA LYS A 89 -10.35 6.50 7.86
C LYS A 89 -9.68 6.76 6.50
N ALA A 90 -10.23 7.68 5.71
CA ALA A 90 -9.75 7.97 4.36
C ALA A 90 -8.36 8.62 4.30
N GLY A 91 -7.82 9.07 5.44
CA GLY A 91 -6.51 9.70 5.56
C GLY A 91 -6.29 10.27 6.95
N CYS A 92 -5.15 10.91 7.18
CA CYS A 92 -4.81 11.49 8.48
C CYS A 92 -5.75 12.64 8.86
N HIS A 93 -6.14 13.50 7.90
CA HIS A 93 -7.13 14.53 8.14
C HIS A 93 -8.48 13.95 8.62
N ALA A 94 -9.03 12.95 7.93
CA ALA A 94 -10.27 12.30 8.33
C ALA A 94 -10.18 11.61 9.68
N PHE A 95 -9.00 11.14 10.07
CA PHE A 95 -8.74 10.61 11.41
C PHE A 95 -8.72 11.73 12.46
N ALA A 96 -8.06 12.87 12.17
CA ALA A 96 -8.04 14.03 13.04
C ALA A 96 -9.45 14.57 13.31
N VAL A 97 -10.28 14.68 12.25
CA VAL A 97 -11.71 15.05 12.37
C VAL A 97 -12.47 14.06 13.27
N ALA A 98 -12.22 12.75 13.10
CA ALA A 98 -12.87 11.75 13.94
C ALA A 98 -12.44 11.84 15.41
N CYS A 99 -11.15 12.12 15.69
CA CYS A 99 -10.65 12.34 17.04
C CYS A 99 -11.24 13.60 17.69
N ALA A 100 -11.22 14.73 16.96
CA ALA A 100 -11.71 16.01 17.46
C ALA A 100 -13.22 15.99 17.78
N ASN A 101 -14.01 15.17 17.09
CA ASN A 101 -15.44 15.04 17.27
C ASN A 101 -15.84 13.84 18.13
N SER A 102 -14.89 13.05 18.65
CA SER A 102 -15.19 11.88 19.48
C SER A 102 -15.44 12.24 20.92
N SER A 103 -16.29 11.46 21.60
CA SER A 103 -16.35 11.41 23.05
C SER A 103 -15.18 10.58 23.61
N ALA A 104 -14.93 10.69 24.93
CA ALA A 104 -13.85 9.93 25.58
C ALA A 104 -13.96 8.40 25.36
N ASP A 105 -15.19 7.86 25.30
CA ASP A 105 -15.39 6.42 25.04
C ASP A 105 -15.17 6.04 23.59
N GLN A 106 -15.62 6.89 22.66
CA GLN A 106 -15.37 6.68 21.21
C GLN A 106 -13.89 6.81 20.86
N PHE A 107 -13.16 7.67 21.55
CA PHE A 107 -11.72 7.84 21.34
C PHE A 107 -10.93 6.56 21.66
N LYS A 108 -11.36 5.76 22.64
CA LYS A 108 -10.74 4.46 22.97
C LYS A 108 -10.73 3.48 21.79
N GLU A 109 -11.73 3.57 20.90
CA GLU A 109 -11.79 2.71 19.71
C GLU A 109 -10.89 3.19 18.59
N LEU A 110 -10.53 4.48 18.56
CA LEU A 110 -9.69 5.08 17.55
C LEU A 110 -8.22 4.78 17.84
N PHE A 111 -7.49 4.33 16.82
CA PHE A 111 -6.06 4.06 16.94
C PHE A 111 -5.33 4.29 15.64
N CYS A 112 -4.27 5.10 15.68
CA CYS A 112 -3.38 5.29 14.54
C CYS A 112 -2.26 4.24 14.57
N THR A 113 -2.36 3.18 13.75
CA THR A 113 -1.35 2.11 13.72
C THR A 113 0.02 2.60 13.23
N ALA A 114 0.05 3.58 12.34
CA ALA A 114 1.29 4.15 11.80
C ALA A 114 2.02 5.05 12.81
N GLY A 115 1.26 5.78 13.64
CA GLY A 115 1.79 6.62 14.70
C GLY A 115 2.13 5.86 15.99
N GLY A 116 1.48 4.69 16.17
CA GLY A 116 1.67 3.89 17.37
C GLY A 116 1.13 4.54 18.66
N GLN A 117 1.57 4.01 19.80
CA GLN A 117 1.10 4.48 21.12
C GLN A 117 1.57 5.92 21.40
N GLU A 118 2.80 6.26 21.05
CA GLU A 118 3.36 7.59 21.31
C GLU A 118 2.54 8.72 20.68
N VAL A 119 2.09 8.54 19.44
CA VAL A 119 1.25 9.53 18.75
C VAL A 119 -0.14 9.58 19.39
N MET A 120 -0.70 8.42 19.75
CA MET A 120 -2.01 8.37 20.41
C MET A 120 -1.99 9.02 21.79
N ASP A 121 -0.91 8.90 22.53
CA ASP A 121 -0.74 9.57 23.84
C ASP A 121 -0.69 11.09 23.67
N LYS A 122 0.00 11.60 22.63
CA LYS A 122 0.04 13.04 22.32
C LYS A 122 -1.34 13.56 21.89
N VAL A 123 -2.07 12.83 21.04
CA VAL A 123 -3.41 13.18 20.61
C VAL A 123 -4.40 13.15 21.78
N ALA A 124 -4.27 12.18 22.67
CA ALA A 124 -5.08 12.07 23.88
C ALA A 124 -4.85 13.26 24.83
N ALA A 125 -3.58 13.64 25.03
CA ALA A 125 -3.22 14.80 25.84
C ALA A 125 -3.83 16.10 25.32
N GLU A 126 -3.82 16.30 23.97
CA GLU A 126 -4.40 17.48 23.32
C GLU A 126 -5.95 17.55 23.49
N LEU A 127 -6.59 16.39 23.53
CA LEU A 127 -8.04 16.29 23.73
C LEU A 127 -8.46 16.23 25.22
N GLY A 128 -7.50 16.09 26.14
CA GLY A 128 -7.77 15.89 27.57
C GLY A 128 -8.30 14.47 27.90
N TYR A 129 -7.95 13.49 27.06
CA TYR A 129 -8.33 12.08 27.21
C TYR A 129 -7.13 11.24 27.65
N VAL A 130 -7.40 9.97 27.96
CA VAL A 130 -6.36 8.97 28.24
C VAL A 130 -6.37 7.94 27.11
N ALA A 131 -5.23 7.75 26.46
CA ALA A 131 -5.08 6.74 25.45
C ALA A 131 -4.99 5.34 26.09
N GLU A 132 -5.69 4.38 25.49
CA GLU A 132 -5.61 2.98 25.89
C GLU A 132 -4.36 2.33 25.31
N ALA A 133 -3.56 1.69 26.17
CA ALA A 133 -2.33 1.03 25.74
C ALA A 133 -2.67 -0.20 24.86
N ARG A 134 -2.16 -0.23 23.64
CA ARG A 134 -2.33 -1.36 22.71
C ARG A 134 -1.01 -2.08 22.47
N GLU A 135 -1.08 -3.40 22.46
CA GLU A 135 0.09 -4.21 22.13
C GLU A 135 0.57 -3.92 20.69
N PRO A 136 1.86 -3.61 20.48
CA PRO A 136 2.38 -3.37 19.14
C PRO A 136 2.23 -4.61 18.27
N THR A 137 1.84 -4.40 17.03
CA THR A 137 1.62 -5.47 16.05
C THR A 137 2.59 -5.38 14.89
N VAL A 138 2.69 -6.44 14.11
CA VAL A 138 3.57 -6.53 12.93
C VAL A 138 2.96 -7.47 11.90
N ALA A 139 3.23 -7.21 10.61
CA ALA A 139 2.85 -8.12 9.54
C ALA A 139 3.78 -9.34 9.50
N VAL A 140 3.21 -10.53 9.44
CA VAL A 140 3.95 -11.79 9.25
C VAL A 140 3.57 -12.44 7.93
N LEU A 141 4.54 -13.08 7.26
CA LEU A 141 4.33 -13.82 6.03
C LEU A 141 4.04 -15.29 6.33
N LYS A 142 2.85 -15.77 6.01
CA LYS A 142 2.44 -17.19 6.17
C LYS A 142 2.91 -18.04 4.99
N CYS A 143 4.18 -17.95 4.63
CA CYS A 143 4.79 -18.78 3.59
C CYS A 143 6.30 -18.87 3.81
N ASN A 144 6.79 -20.09 4.03
CA ASN A 144 8.23 -20.42 4.09
C ASN A 144 8.69 -21.12 2.79
N GLY A 145 8.01 -20.83 1.68
CA GLY A 145 8.35 -21.35 0.37
C GLY A 145 9.53 -20.62 -0.26
N THR A 146 10.71 -20.69 0.35
CA THR A 146 11.97 -20.17 -0.20
C THR A 146 12.34 -20.87 -1.51
N CYS A 147 13.30 -20.37 -2.26
CA CYS A 147 13.81 -21.04 -3.46
C CYS A 147 14.32 -22.46 -3.16
N GLN A 148 14.85 -22.70 -1.96
CA GLN A 148 15.31 -24.02 -1.52
C GLN A 148 14.16 -24.95 -1.13
N ASN A 149 13.13 -24.43 -0.43
CA ASN A 149 12.01 -25.21 0.03
C ASN A 149 10.99 -25.50 -1.08
N ALA A 150 10.81 -24.58 -1.98
CA ALA A 150 9.86 -24.64 -3.09
C ALA A 150 10.53 -24.14 -4.38
N PRO A 151 11.43 -24.95 -4.98
CA PRO A 151 12.13 -24.59 -6.20
C PRO A 151 11.16 -24.34 -7.35
N ASP A 152 11.61 -23.54 -8.30
CA ASP A 152 10.82 -23.22 -9.47
C ASP A 152 10.63 -24.46 -10.34
N LYS A 153 9.39 -24.74 -10.70
CA LYS A 153 8.98 -25.83 -11.58
C LYS A 153 8.51 -25.34 -12.95
N VAL A 154 8.14 -24.06 -13.01
CA VAL A 154 7.58 -23.44 -14.21
C VAL A 154 8.24 -22.09 -14.43
N VAL A 155 8.62 -21.82 -15.66
CA VAL A 155 9.08 -20.50 -16.10
C VAL A 155 7.83 -19.65 -16.39
N TYR A 156 7.69 -18.54 -15.68
CA TYR A 156 6.62 -17.58 -15.93
C TYR A 156 7.16 -16.41 -16.76
N THR A 157 6.65 -16.26 -17.99
CA THR A 157 7.06 -15.25 -18.96
C THR A 157 6.12 -14.05 -19.05
N GLY A 158 5.03 -14.05 -18.26
CA GLY A 158 4.05 -12.96 -18.24
C GLY A 158 4.50 -11.76 -17.40
N MET A 159 3.56 -10.82 -17.19
CA MET A 159 3.78 -9.61 -16.39
C MET A 159 4.24 -9.95 -14.96
N LYS A 160 5.35 -9.37 -14.53
CA LYS A 160 5.93 -9.59 -13.17
C LYS A 160 5.12 -8.90 -12.07
N SER A 161 3.88 -9.33 -11.88
CA SER A 161 2.96 -8.89 -10.83
C SER A 161 2.28 -10.09 -10.19
N CYS A 162 2.21 -10.12 -8.85
CA CYS A 162 1.52 -11.18 -8.11
C CYS A 162 0.03 -11.22 -8.47
N ARG A 163 -0.61 -10.07 -8.61
CA ARG A 163 -2.03 -9.97 -8.98
C ARG A 163 -2.33 -10.60 -10.32
N MET A 164 -1.51 -10.34 -11.33
CA MET A 164 -1.70 -10.89 -12.66
C MET A 164 -1.36 -12.38 -12.71
N ALA A 165 -0.22 -12.75 -12.13
CA ALA A 165 0.22 -14.15 -12.10
C ALA A 165 -0.75 -15.06 -11.34
N ALA A 166 -1.37 -14.59 -10.26
CA ALA A 166 -2.34 -15.37 -9.50
C ALA A 166 -3.59 -15.76 -10.30
N ARG A 167 -3.94 -15.01 -11.35
CA ARG A 167 -5.11 -15.27 -12.20
C ARG A 167 -4.86 -16.31 -13.29
N VAL A 168 -3.62 -16.43 -13.75
CA VAL A 168 -3.28 -17.23 -14.93
C VAL A 168 -2.35 -18.41 -14.62
N SER A 169 -1.80 -18.49 -13.39
CA SER A 169 -0.78 -19.50 -13.03
C SER A 169 -0.90 -19.93 -11.58
N VAL A 170 -0.58 -21.20 -11.34
CA VAL A 170 -0.36 -21.71 -9.98
C VAL A 170 0.92 -21.20 -9.32
N GLY A 171 1.72 -20.42 -10.05
CA GLY A 171 2.99 -19.85 -9.59
C GLY A 171 4.20 -20.73 -9.94
N ARG A 172 5.39 -20.15 -9.77
CA ARG A 172 6.67 -20.73 -10.20
C ARG A 172 6.96 -22.07 -9.51
N SER A 173 6.67 -22.20 -8.23
CA SER A 173 6.92 -23.41 -7.43
C SER A 173 5.87 -24.51 -7.59
N GLY A 174 4.77 -24.26 -8.29
CA GLY A 174 3.64 -25.18 -8.39
C GLY A 174 2.77 -25.26 -7.13
N CYS A 175 3.04 -24.48 -6.08
CA CYS A 175 2.19 -24.38 -4.90
C CYS A 175 1.04 -23.38 -5.16
N PRO A 176 -0.23 -23.82 -5.14
CA PRO A 176 -1.36 -22.94 -5.45
C PRO A 176 -1.56 -21.82 -4.41
N ASN A 177 -1.13 -22.05 -3.18
CA ASN A 177 -1.27 -21.11 -2.07
C ASN A 177 0.05 -20.43 -1.68
N GLY A 178 1.18 -20.72 -2.36
CA GLY A 178 2.49 -20.18 -2.02
C GLY A 178 2.76 -18.77 -2.57
N CYS A 179 3.82 -18.14 -2.07
CA CYS A 179 4.27 -16.84 -2.55
C CYS A 179 4.68 -16.88 -4.03
N LEU A 180 4.22 -15.91 -4.80
CA LEU A 180 4.53 -15.77 -6.24
C LEU A 180 5.86 -15.08 -6.51
N ARG A 181 6.46 -14.43 -5.50
CA ARG A 181 7.79 -13.82 -5.54
C ARG A 181 7.96 -12.65 -6.53
N PHE A 182 6.87 -11.94 -6.90
CA PHE A 182 6.94 -10.76 -7.79
C PHE A 182 6.95 -9.43 -7.05
N GLY A 183 6.89 -9.42 -5.71
CA GLY A 183 7.12 -8.22 -4.90
C GLY A 183 6.02 -7.17 -4.91
N ASP A 184 4.75 -7.49 -5.24
CA ASP A 184 3.64 -6.52 -5.16
C ASP A 184 3.50 -5.95 -3.74
N CYS A 185 3.71 -6.76 -2.71
CA CYS A 185 3.71 -6.35 -1.30
C CYS A 185 4.87 -5.39 -0.95
N VAL A 186 6.03 -5.54 -1.60
CA VAL A 186 7.18 -4.64 -1.45
C VAL A 186 6.82 -3.27 -2.00
N ARG A 187 6.29 -3.21 -3.23
CA ARG A 187 5.88 -1.96 -3.88
C ARG A 187 4.72 -1.26 -3.16
N ALA A 188 3.85 -2.02 -2.52
CA ALA A 188 2.70 -1.49 -1.80
C ALA A 188 3.02 -1.01 -0.38
N CYS A 189 4.23 -1.24 0.14
CA CYS A 189 4.60 -0.84 1.48
C CYS A 189 5.05 0.64 1.51
N PRO A 190 4.25 1.58 2.05
CA PRO A 190 4.61 2.99 2.06
C PRO A 190 5.77 3.31 3.01
N PHE A 191 6.08 2.40 3.94
CA PHE A 191 7.14 2.57 4.95
C PHE A 191 8.44 1.86 4.57
N GLY A 192 8.53 1.22 3.40
CA GLY A 192 9.72 0.46 3.00
C GLY A 192 10.08 -0.69 3.95
N ALA A 193 9.10 -1.18 4.72
CA ALA A 193 9.31 -2.22 5.72
C ALA A 193 9.39 -3.63 5.12
N ILE A 194 9.17 -3.81 3.82
CA ILE A 194 9.19 -5.12 3.17
C ILE A 194 10.22 -5.08 2.05
N ARG A 195 11.13 -6.03 2.04
CA ARG A 195 12.08 -6.26 0.95
C ARG A 195 11.98 -7.69 0.43
N LEU A 196 12.28 -7.90 -0.83
CA LEU A 196 12.45 -9.23 -1.37
C LEU A 196 13.89 -9.69 -1.04
N ASP A 197 14.01 -10.80 -0.37
CA ASP A 197 15.32 -11.37 -0.06
C ASP A 197 15.82 -12.15 -1.28
N GLU A 198 16.98 -11.79 -1.78
CA GLU A 198 17.59 -12.36 -2.99
C GLU A 198 17.99 -13.82 -2.79
N THR A 199 18.39 -14.22 -1.58
CA THR A 199 18.84 -15.57 -1.28
C THR A 199 17.69 -16.54 -1.13
N THR A 200 16.63 -16.14 -0.45
CA THR A 200 15.44 -16.97 -0.19
C THR A 200 14.36 -16.80 -1.24
N GLY A 201 14.37 -15.69 -1.97
CA GLY A 201 13.39 -15.33 -3.00
C GLY A 201 12.01 -14.97 -2.44
N ILE A 202 11.82 -14.86 -1.12
CA ILE A 202 10.55 -14.48 -0.50
C ILE A 202 10.65 -13.12 0.19
N PRO A 203 9.53 -12.42 0.39
CA PRO A 203 9.52 -11.15 1.11
C PRO A 203 9.87 -11.32 2.59
N VAL A 204 10.71 -10.44 3.09
CA VAL A 204 11.07 -10.31 4.52
C VAL A 204 10.55 -8.97 5.03
N VAL A 205 9.97 -9.00 6.22
CA VAL A 205 9.44 -7.80 6.90
C VAL A 205 10.45 -7.30 7.93
N ASP A 206 10.83 -6.04 7.81
CA ASP A 206 11.59 -5.31 8.83
C ASP A 206 10.61 -4.86 9.91
N GLU A 207 10.73 -5.45 11.09
CA GLU A 207 9.82 -5.21 12.22
C GLU A 207 9.96 -3.82 12.83
N ASN A 208 11.12 -3.18 12.68
CA ASN A 208 11.35 -1.84 13.18
C ASN A 208 10.68 -0.77 12.33
N LYS A 209 10.56 -1.04 11.02
CA LYS A 209 9.89 -0.15 10.06
C LYS A 209 8.41 -0.46 9.87
N CYS A 210 7.97 -1.65 10.28
CA CYS A 210 6.60 -2.09 10.07
C CYS A 210 5.63 -1.41 11.04
N THR A 211 4.73 -0.60 10.51
CA THR A 211 3.67 0.11 11.25
C THR A 211 2.34 -0.64 11.29
N SER A 212 2.29 -1.89 10.83
CA SER A 212 1.06 -2.71 10.79
C SER A 212 -0.09 -2.12 9.97
N CYS A 213 0.19 -1.27 8.99
CA CYS A 213 -0.82 -0.58 8.19
C CYS A 213 -1.68 -1.52 7.30
N GLY A 214 -1.34 -2.79 7.19
CA GLY A 214 -2.11 -3.79 6.44
C GLY A 214 -2.04 -3.66 4.92
N ALA A 215 -1.23 -2.76 4.35
CA ALA A 215 -1.10 -2.60 2.89
C ALA A 215 -0.69 -3.91 2.20
N CYS A 216 0.26 -4.65 2.79
CA CYS A 216 0.71 -5.96 2.31
C CYS A 216 -0.40 -7.03 2.38
N VAL A 217 -1.26 -6.98 3.41
CA VAL A 217 -2.40 -7.88 3.56
C VAL A 217 -3.41 -7.67 2.43
N ARG A 218 -3.77 -6.41 2.17
CA ARG A 218 -4.72 -6.03 1.10
C ARG A 218 -4.18 -6.29 -0.31
N THR A 219 -2.87 -6.16 -0.50
CA THR A 219 -2.23 -6.30 -1.82
C THR A 219 -1.97 -7.74 -2.20
N CYS A 220 -1.75 -8.64 -1.24
CA CYS A 220 -1.41 -10.02 -1.53
C CYS A 220 -2.61 -10.80 -2.10
N PRO A 221 -2.60 -11.24 -3.38
CA PRO A 221 -3.74 -11.92 -4.00
C PRO A 221 -3.98 -13.32 -3.40
N ARG A 222 -3.02 -13.84 -2.62
CA ARG A 222 -3.11 -15.15 -1.94
C ARG A 222 -3.30 -15.06 -0.43
N GLY A 223 -3.51 -13.85 0.12
CA GLY A 223 -3.77 -13.65 1.54
C GLY A 223 -2.66 -14.18 2.46
N LEU A 224 -1.40 -14.06 2.04
CA LEU A 224 -0.28 -14.64 2.78
C LEU A 224 0.18 -13.81 3.98
N TYR A 225 -0.31 -12.60 4.14
CA TYR A 225 0.05 -11.75 5.27
C TYR A 225 -1.03 -11.76 6.34
N GLU A 226 -0.59 -11.74 7.58
CA GLU A 226 -1.43 -11.60 8.77
C GLU A 226 -0.79 -10.60 9.72
N ILE A 227 -1.60 -9.73 10.34
CA ILE A 227 -1.12 -8.83 11.39
C ILE A 227 -1.19 -9.58 12.71
N ARG A 228 -0.07 -9.64 13.42
CA ARG A 228 0.04 -10.32 14.70
C ARG A 228 0.68 -9.42 15.76
N PRO A 229 0.37 -9.61 17.04
CA PRO A 229 1.12 -8.99 18.12
C PRO A 229 2.61 -9.29 18.00
N LYS A 230 3.45 -8.31 18.32
CA LYS A 230 4.92 -8.53 18.36
C LYS A 230 5.31 -9.52 19.43
N GLY A 231 4.48 -9.65 20.49
CA GLY A 231 4.77 -10.48 21.64
C GLY A 231 5.86 -9.89 22.54
N LYS A 232 6.06 -10.49 23.70
CA LYS A 232 7.12 -10.08 24.61
C LYS A 232 8.50 -10.27 23.95
N ASN A 233 9.35 -9.26 24.00
CA ASN A 233 10.67 -9.25 23.38
C ASN A 233 10.67 -9.57 21.86
N GLY A 234 9.57 -9.27 21.16
CA GLY A 234 9.45 -9.56 19.73
C GLY A 234 9.26 -11.05 19.41
N VAL A 235 9.11 -11.92 20.41
CA VAL A 235 9.00 -13.37 20.21
C VAL A 235 7.56 -13.76 19.85
N ARG A 236 7.40 -14.44 18.73
CA ARG A 236 6.12 -14.99 18.28
C ARG A 236 6.31 -16.32 17.55
N VAL A 237 5.26 -17.12 17.54
CA VAL A 237 5.22 -18.40 16.84
C VAL A 237 3.99 -18.47 15.93
N TYR A 238 4.19 -18.94 14.70
CA TYR A 238 3.11 -19.09 13.74
C TYR A 238 3.43 -20.14 12.68
N VAL A 239 2.40 -20.55 11.94
CA VAL A 239 2.55 -21.48 10.82
C VAL A 239 2.86 -20.67 9.55
N ALA A 240 4.07 -20.78 9.03
CA ALA A 240 4.51 -20.16 7.79
C ALA A 240 4.15 -21.04 6.58
N CYS A 241 2.89 -21.41 6.48
CA CYS A 241 2.29 -22.14 5.38
C CYS A 241 0.83 -21.73 5.23
N SER A 242 0.35 -21.68 4.00
CA SER A 242 -1.06 -21.43 3.67
C SER A 242 -1.62 -22.48 2.70
N ASN A 243 -0.91 -23.59 2.50
CA ASN A 243 -1.34 -24.65 1.59
C ASN A 243 -2.36 -25.57 2.28
N THR A 244 -3.53 -25.69 1.68
CA THR A 244 -4.64 -26.53 2.16
C THR A 244 -4.72 -27.89 1.45
N GLN A 245 -3.79 -28.19 0.54
CA GLN A 245 -3.73 -29.48 -0.11
C GLN A 245 -3.39 -30.60 0.88
N LYS A 246 -3.79 -31.83 0.57
CA LYS A 246 -3.40 -33.01 1.34
C LYS A 246 -1.88 -33.10 1.48
N GLY A 247 -1.37 -33.50 2.64
CA GLY A 247 0.03 -33.40 3.02
C GLY A 247 1.03 -33.95 1.99
N ALA A 248 0.71 -35.06 1.31
CA ALA A 248 1.55 -35.61 0.26
C ALA A 248 1.71 -34.69 -0.94
N LEU A 249 0.61 -34.07 -1.39
CA LEU A 249 0.62 -33.09 -2.49
C LEU A 249 1.32 -31.78 -2.08
N ALA A 250 1.02 -31.31 -0.87
CA ALA A 250 1.65 -30.10 -0.33
C ALA A 250 3.18 -30.26 -0.28
N ARG A 251 3.67 -31.41 0.20
CA ARG A 251 5.09 -31.71 0.32
C ARG A 251 5.78 -31.89 -1.03
N LYS A 252 5.07 -32.40 -2.06
CA LYS A 252 5.60 -32.45 -3.43
C LYS A 252 5.94 -31.07 -3.99
N ASN A 253 5.23 -30.03 -3.56
CA ASN A 253 5.40 -28.67 -4.02
C ASN A 253 6.33 -27.82 -3.12
N CYS A 254 6.42 -28.14 -1.82
CA CYS A 254 7.23 -27.38 -0.87
C CYS A 254 7.71 -28.27 0.27
N LYS A 255 9.03 -28.30 0.53
CA LYS A 255 9.63 -29.09 1.62
C LYS A 255 9.16 -28.60 3.00
N ALA A 256 8.92 -27.27 3.13
CA ALA A 256 8.43 -26.62 4.36
C ALA A 256 6.88 -26.56 4.43
N ALA A 257 6.16 -27.38 3.66
CA ALA A 257 4.70 -27.36 3.69
C ALA A 257 4.14 -28.00 4.98
N CYS A 258 3.08 -27.41 5.53
CA CYS A 258 2.30 -28.07 6.57
C CYS A 258 1.63 -29.34 5.99
N ILE A 259 1.76 -30.47 6.69
CA ILE A 259 1.19 -31.76 6.29
C ILE A 259 0.05 -32.21 7.21
N ALA A 260 -0.43 -31.29 8.06
CA ALA A 260 -1.50 -31.56 9.04
C ALA A 260 -1.27 -32.79 9.93
N CYS A 261 -0.01 -33.06 10.32
CA CYS A 261 0.38 -34.26 11.09
C CYS A 261 -0.06 -34.24 12.56
N MET A 262 -0.72 -33.16 13.01
CA MET A 262 -1.28 -32.99 14.35
C MET A 262 -0.26 -32.94 15.51
N LYS A 263 1.05 -33.03 15.27
CA LYS A 263 2.06 -32.98 16.34
C LYS A 263 2.00 -31.68 17.15
N CYS A 264 1.79 -30.56 16.50
CA CYS A 264 1.66 -29.26 17.16
C CYS A 264 0.41 -29.17 18.06
N ALA A 265 -0.71 -29.77 17.63
CA ALA A 265 -1.94 -29.79 18.43
C ALA A 265 -1.81 -30.66 19.69
N LYS A 266 -0.96 -31.70 19.64
CA LYS A 266 -0.65 -32.53 20.84
C LYS A 266 0.19 -31.75 21.87
N ILE A 267 0.99 -30.78 21.44
CA ILE A 267 1.83 -29.95 22.32
C ILE A 267 1.03 -28.80 22.91
N CYS A 268 0.17 -28.20 22.10
CA CYS A 268 -0.63 -27.05 22.49
C CYS A 268 -2.07 -27.24 21.99
N PRO A 269 -3.03 -27.54 22.89
CA PRO A 269 -4.42 -27.83 22.52
C PRO A 269 -5.16 -26.66 21.84
N VAL A 270 -4.64 -25.42 21.98
CA VAL A 270 -5.22 -24.23 21.35
C VAL A 270 -4.93 -24.18 19.84
N VAL A 271 -3.96 -24.99 19.37
CA VAL A 271 -3.63 -25.09 17.94
C VAL A 271 -4.76 -25.81 17.21
N ARG A 272 -5.30 -25.16 16.17
CA ARG A 272 -6.38 -25.71 15.36
C ARG A 272 -5.82 -26.29 14.07
N ILE A 273 -6.47 -27.34 13.57
CA ILE A 273 -6.15 -27.92 12.26
C ILE A 273 -7.44 -27.96 11.45
N GLU A 274 -7.48 -27.14 10.42
CA GLU A 274 -8.63 -26.99 9.54
C GLU A 274 -8.15 -27.07 8.08
N ASN A 275 -8.91 -27.72 7.22
CA ASN A 275 -8.59 -27.83 5.79
C ASN A 275 -7.15 -28.26 5.50
N ASN A 276 -6.66 -29.28 6.17
CA ASN A 276 -5.28 -29.80 6.07
C ASN A 276 -4.18 -28.78 6.45
N LEU A 277 -4.50 -27.74 7.18
CA LEU A 277 -3.57 -26.70 7.58
C LEU A 277 -3.65 -26.46 9.09
N SER A 278 -2.51 -26.37 9.74
CA SER A 278 -2.44 -25.96 11.14
C SER A 278 -2.49 -24.45 11.28
N TYR A 279 -3.20 -23.98 12.29
CA TYR A 279 -3.25 -22.59 12.68
C TYR A 279 -2.92 -22.44 14.16
N ILE A 280 -1.93 -21.59 14.47
CA ILE A 280 -1.53 -21.23 15.82
C ILE A 280 -2.10 -19.84 16.10
N PRO A 281 -3.10 -19.70 16.99
CA PRO A 281 -3.66 -18.40 17.33
C PRO A 281 -2.61 -17.46 17.97
N PRO A 282 -2.72 -16.13 17.81
CA PRO A 282 -1.80 -15.17 18.40
C PRO A 282 -1.72 -15.23 19.93
N VAL A 283 -2.76 -15.71 20.59
CA VAL A 283 -2.83 -15.87 22.05
C VAL A 283 -1.85 -16.91 22.60
N VAL A 284 -1.30 -17.78 21.73
CA VAL A 284 -0.32 -18.79 22.16
C VAL A 284 0.99 -18.12 22.54
N SER A 285 1.39 -18.25 23.81
CA SER A 285 2.66 -17.74 24.31
C SER A 285 3.83 -18.36 23.58
N ALA A 286 4.56 -17.56 22.82
CA ALA A 286 5.71 -18.02 22.06
C ALA A 286 6.91 -18.35 22.96
N ASP A 287 7.01 -17.73 24.14
CA ASP A 287 8.04 -18.05 25.14
C ASP A 287 7.85 -19.45 25.73
N LYS A 288 6.58 -19.81 26.02
CA LYS A 288 6.26 -21.09 26.64
C LYS A 288 6.23 -22.26 25.66
N PHE A 289 5.69 -22.07 24.48
CA PHE A 289 5.45 -23.14 23.53
C PHE A 289 6.23 -23.01 22.21
N GLY A 290 6.78 -21.81 21.90
CA GLY A 290 7.32 -21.50 20.58
C GLY A 290 8.44 -22.42 20.12
N THR A 291 9.45 -22.63 20.96
CA THR A 291 10.60 -23.52 20.67
C THR A 291 10.12 -24.96 20.45
N ARG A 292 9.33 -25.48 21.40
CA ARG A 292 8.81 -26.84 21.32
C ARG A 292 7.93 -27.10 20.09
N LEU A 293 7.12 -26.12 19.70
CA LEU A 293 6.27 -26.20 18.51
C LEU A 293 7.09 -26.17 17.22
N ALA A 294 8.13 -25.34 17.17
CA ALA A 294 9.01 -25.23 16.00
C ALA A 294 9.83 -26.52 15.81
N GLU A 295 10.44 -27.05 16.87
CA GLU A 295 11.25 -28.26 16.86
C GLU A 295 10.42 -29.53 16.55
N ALA A 296 9.21 -29.63 17.08
CA ALA A 296 8.33 -30.73 16.82
C ALA A 296 7.75 -30.78 15.40
N CYS A 297 7.86 -29.67 14.64
CA CYS A 297 7.35 -29.61 13.28
C CYS A 297 8.28 -30.34 12.29
N PRO A 298 7.89 -31.51 11.73
CA PRO A 298 8.78 -32.33 10.90
C PRO A 298 9.14 -31.70 9.55
N THR A 299 8.42 -30.65 9.14
CA THR A 299 8.64 -29.97 7.88
C THR A 299 9.19 -28.54 8.04
N GLY A 300 9.37 -28.06 9.28
CA GLY A 300 9.75 -26.68 9.52
C GLY A 300 8.69 -25.65 9.07
N ALA A 301 7.41 -26.06 9.00
CA ALA A 301 6.32 -25.14 8.67
C ALA A 301 5.98 -24.17 9.79
N ILE A 302 6.39 -24.46 11.02
CA ILE A 302 6.20 -23.59 12.18
C ILE A 302 7.50 -22.80 12.39
N ILE A 303 7.37 -21.47 12.40
CA ILE A 303 8.48 -20.56 12.62
C ILE A 303 8.29 -19.85 13.96
N ARG A 304 9.39 -19.77 14.72
CA ARG A 304 9.53 -18.88 15.88
C ARG A 304 10.42 -17.72 15.46
N THR A 305 9.94 -16.49 15.59
CA THR A 305 10.70 -15.27 15.29
C THR A 305 10.89 -14.46 16.56
N GLY A 306 11.96 -13.65 16.58
CA GLY A 306 12.32 -12.83 17.74
C GLY A 306 13.01 -13.62 18.85
N GLY A 307 13.55 -12.90 19.81
CA GLY A 307 14.50 -13.39 20.80
C GLY A 307 15.94 -13.32 20.27
N LYS A 308 16.89 -12.95 21.12
CA LYS A 308 18.33 -13.01 20.78
C LYS A 308 18.63 -14.45 20.31
N THR A 309 19.20 -14.59 19.14
CA THR A 309 19.78 -15.87 18.71
C THR A 309 20.93 -16.18 19.64
N SER A 310 21.11 -17.46 19.98
CA SER A 310 22.20 -17.94 20.85
C SER A 310 23.59 -17.46 20.41
N THR A 311 23.77 -17.09 19.15
CA THR A 311 25.00 -16.48 18.58
C THR A 311 25.21 -15.01 18.95
N GLU A 312 24.18 -14.26 19.32
CA GLU A 312 24.33 -12.86 19.76
C GLU A 312 24.60 -12.76 21.27
N ALA A 313 24.23 -13.78 22.02
CA ALA A 313 24.50 -13.87 23.47
C ALA A 313 25.97 -14.21 23.81
N GLU A 314 26.71 -14.84 22.88
CA GLU A 314 28.14 -15.19 23.04
C GLU A 314 29.11 -14.05 22.71
N ASN A 315 28.64 -12.98 22.05
CA ASN A 315 29.48 -11.83 21.69
C ASN A 315 29.39 -10.66 22.68
N GLU A 316 28.61 -10.77 23.75
CA GLU A 316 28.51 -9.76 24.83
C GLU A 316 29.20 -10.19 26.14
N GLN A 317 30.06 -11.25 26.12
CA GLN A 317 30.91 -11.64 27.26
C GLN A 317 32.37 -11.32 27.03
#